data_f007bc7501865c85ad74b8914ef57fd5
#
_entry.id   f007bc7501865c85ad74b8914ef57fd5
#
_cell.length_a   1.000
_cell.length_b   1.000
_cell.length_c   1.000
_cell.angle_alpha   90.00
_cell.angle_beta   90.00
_cell.angle_gamma   90.00
#
_symmetry.space_group_name_H-M   'P 1'
#
loop_
_entity.id
_entity.type
_entity.pdbx_description
1 polymer ?
#
loop_
_entity_poly.entity_id
_entity_poly.type
_entity_poly.pdbx_seq_one_letter_code
_entity_poly.pdbx_strand_id
1 'polypeptide(L)'
;PTGDTDAPLQALIFDSLFNSFRGIITLCKVENGSIRKGDKVKFFNTGMEYTADEVGVLKMDMIPTQQLSTGEVGYIISGIKNAKEVKVGDTITHVDEPCDKAIAGFQEVKPMVFAGVYPIDPSDYENLRTSLEKLQLNDASLTFMPESSVALGFGFRCGFLGLLHMEIVQERLDREFNMDVITTVPNVSYMVYDKHGNAKEVHNPSGLPEQTLIEHIEEPYIRATIITRSE
;
A
#
# COMPACT_ATOMS: atom_id res chain seq x y z
N PRO A 1 11.48 -8.80 -23.92
CA PRO A 1 10.36 -7.88 -23.76
C PRO A 1 9.37 -8.06 -24.91
N THR A 2 8.10 -8.12 -24.59
CA THR A 2 7.02 -8.37 -25.55
C THR A 2 6.23 -7.10 -25.88
N GLY A 3 6.61 -5.96 -25.31
CA GLY A 3 5.91 -4.68 -25.46
C GLY A 3 6.26 -3.96 -26.76
N ASP A 4 5.43 -2.96 -27.09
CA ASP A 4 5.55 -2.11 -28.27
C ASP A 4 6.16 -0.75 -27.87
N THR A 5 7.26 -0.36 -28.53
CA THR A 5 7.95 0.91 -28.27
C THR A 5 7.22 2.13 -28.82
N ASP A 6 6.38 1.92 -29.85
CA ASP A 6 5.65 2.99 -30.53
C ASP A 6 4.22 3.18 -29.98
N ALA A 7 3.79 2.32 -29.04
CA ALA A 7 2.51 2.44 -28.37
C ALA A 7 2.53 3.54 -27.28
N PRO A 8 1.35 4.03 -26.86
CA PRO A 8 1.25 4.91 -25.70
C PRO A 8 1.92 4.34 -24.46
N LEU A 9 2.52 5.22 -23.65
CA LEU A 9 3.21 4.82 -22.42
C LEU A 9 2.31 4.01 -21.49
N GLN A 10 2.81 2.84 -21.12
CA GLN A 10 2.29 2.03 -20.01
C GLN A 10 3.45 1.57 -19.15
N ALA A 11 3.60 2.13 -17.96
CA ALA A 11 4.60 1.70 -17.00
C ALA A 11 3.92 1.29 -15.69
N LEU A 12 4.27 0.11 -15.18
CA LEU A 12 3.73 -0.45 -13.95
C LEU A 12 4.57 0.01 -12.76
N ILE A 13 3.93 0.59 -11.76
CA ILE A 13 4.53 0.87 -10.46
C ILE A 13 4.58 -0.43 -9.67
N PHE A 14 5.75 -0.94 -9.34
CA PHE A 14 5.89 -2.16 -8.54
C PHE A 14 6.44 -1.89 -7.13
N ASP A 15 7.03 -0.71 -6.89
CA ASP A 15 7.53 -0.30 -5.58
C ASP A 15 7.68 1.23 -5.52
N SER A 16 7.89 1.78 -4.33
CA SER A 16 8.23 3.18 -4.13
C SER A 16 9.10 3.37 -2.89
N LEU A 17 9.97 4.38 -2.92
CA LEU A 17 10.90 4.71 -1.85
C LEU A 17 10.66 6.15 -1.39
N PHE A 18 10.66 6.37 -0.10
CA PHE A 18 10.62 7.72 0.43
C PHE A 18 12.03 8.30 0.59
N ASN A 19 12.24 9.49 0.03
CA ASN A 19 13.47 10.26 0.22
C ASN A 19 13.10 11.65 0.77
N SER A 20 13.69 12.05 1.89
CA SER A 20 13.37 13.32 2.56
C SER A 20 13.61 14.57 1.72
N PHE A 21 14.51 14.51 0.74
CA PHE A 21 14.89 15.63 -0.12
C PHE A 21 14.19 15.61 -1.48
N ARG A 22 13.97 14.41 -2.04
CA ARG A 22 13.42 14.21 -3.38
C ARG A 22 11.94 13.83 -3.41
N GLY A 23 11.34 13.58 -2.24
CA GLY A 23 9.99 13.06 -2.12
C GLY A 23 9.93 11.56 -2.42
N ILE A 24 8.84 11.11 -3.01
CA ILE A 24 8.62 9.71 -3.35
C ILE A 24 9.30 9.40 -4.69
N ILE A 25 10.15 8.39 -4.67
CA ILE A 25 10.81 7.82 -5.83
C ILE A 25 10.00 6.60 -6.24
N THR A 26 9.37 6.67 -7.40
CA THR A 26 8.52 5.60 -7.91
C THR A 26 9.35 4.63 -8.73
N LEU A 27 9.34 3.35 -8.38
CA LEU A 27 9.99 2.28 -9.13
C LEU A 27 8.99 1.69 -10.12
N CYS A 28 9.35 1.65 -11.39
CA CYS A 28 8.45 1.19 -12.43
C CYS A 28 9.14 0.31 -13.48
N LYS A 29 8.33 -0.50 -14.13
CA LYS A 29 8.67 -1.25 -15.33
C LYS A 29 7.88 -0.72 -16.50
N VAL A 30 8.56 -0.31 -17.57
CA VAL A 30 7.91 0.13 -18.80
C VAL A 30 7.47 -1.10 -19.59
N GLU A 31 6.17 -1.28 -19.77
CA GLU A 31 5.61 -2.37 -20.59
C GLU A 31 5.49 -1.96 -22.05
N ASN A 32 5.00 -0.74 -22.33
CA ASN A 32 4.87 -0.18 -23.67
C ASN A 32 5.33 1.28 -23.69
N GLY A 33 5.75 1.75 -24.85
CA GLY A 33 6.17 3.12 -25.06
C GLY A 33 7.49 3.47 -24.39
N SER A 34 7.65 4.72 -24.03
CA SER A 34 8.84 5.23 -23.33
C SER A 34 8.48 6.44 -22.47
N ILE A 35 9.29 6.71 -21.46
CA ILE A 35 9.19 7.91 -20.63
C ILE A 35 10.52 8.64 -20.59
N ARG A 36 10.49 9.95 -20.70
CA ARG A 36 11.66 10.84 -20.68
C ARG A 36 11.60 11.82 -19.54
N LYS A 37 12.75 12.32 -19.16
CA LYS A 37 12.82 13.48 -18.28
C LYS A 37 12.06 14.65 -18.87
N GLY A 38 11.17 15.26 -18.08
CA GLY A 38 10.32 16.40 -18.45
C GLY A 38 8.95 16.02 -18.99
N ASP A 39 8.67 14.75 -19.23
CA ASP A 39 7.35 14.30 -19.68
C ASP A 39 6.30 14.55 -18.61
N LYS A 40 5.10 14.95 -19.07
CA LYS A 40 3.91 15.01 -18.20
C LYS A 40 3.26 13.64 -18.17
N VAL A 41 3.19 13.09 -16.98
CA VAL A 41 2.65 11.75 -16.73
C VAL A 41 1.42 11.81 -15.84
N LYS A 42 0.56 10.82 -16.03
CA LYS A 42 -0.66 10.63 -15.26
C LYS A 42 -0.66 9.23 -14.65
N PHE A 43 -1.03 9.13 -13.39
CA PHE A 43 -1.29 7.87 -12.72
C PHE A 43 -2.72 7.46 -13.00
N PHE A 44 -2.91 6.30 -13.61
CA PHE A 44 -4.16 5.88 -14.21
C PHE A 44 -5.30 5.76 -13.19
N ASN A 45 -5.05 5.11 -12.04
CA ASN A 45 -6.07 4.88 -11.02
C ASN A 45 -6.33 6.10 -10.13
N THR A 46 -5.28 6.85 -9.77
CA THR A 46 -5.45 8.04 -8.93
C THR A 46 -5.88 9.26 -9.73
N GLY A 47 -5.62 9.26 -11.04
CA GLY A 47 -5.89 10.39 -11.93
C GLY A 47 -4.97 11.59 -11.74
N MET A 48 -3.97 11.50 -10.85
CA MET A 48 -3.04 12.57 -10.54
C MET A 48 -2.02 12.75 -11.66
N GLU A 49 -1.66 14.01 -11.93
CA GLU A 49 -0.74 14.38 -12.98
C GLU A 49 0.54 14.98 -12.40
N TYR A 50 1.69 14.58 -12.95
CA TYR A 50 3.00 15.02 -12.50
C TYR A 50 3.93 15.26 -13.68
N THR A 51 5.05 15.92 -13.41
CA THR A 51 6.18 15.98 -14.35
C THR A 51 7.25 14.99 -13.90
N ALA A 52 7.79 14.21 -14.83
CA ALA A 52 8.93 13.34 -14.59
C ALA A 52 10.21 14.19 -14.51
N ASP A 53 10.53 14.72 -13.33
CA ASP A 53 11.69 15.61 -13.12
C ASP A 53 13.02 14.87 -13.39
N GLU A 54 13.05 13.59 -13.08
CA GLU A 54 14.20 12.72 -13.36
C GLU A 54 13.68 11.30 -13.64
N VAL A 55 14.31 10.64 -14.61
CA VAL A 55 14.15 9.20 -14.87
C VAL A 55 15.52 8.54 -14.86
N GLY A 56 15.59 7.27 -14.48
CA GLY A 56 16.87 6.58 -14.41
C GLY A 56 16.74 5.10 -14.05
N VAL A 57 17.88 4.44 -13.95
CA VAL A 57 17.99 3.03 -13.57
C VAL A 57 18.64 2.89 -12.21
N LEU A 58 18.26 1.84 -11.49
CA LEU A 58 18.87 1.44 -10.22
C LEU A 58 19.95 0.38 -10.50
N LYS A 59 21.15 0.68 -10.03
CA LYS A 59 22.25 -0.29 -9.87
C LYS A 59 22.63 -0.33 -8.39
N MET A 60 23.93 -0.20 -8.09
CA MET A 60 24.36 0.08 -6.70
C MET A 60 23.87 1.46 -6.25
N ASP A 61 23.84 2.42 -7.19
CA ASP A 61 23.34 3.77 -7.03
C ASP A 61 22.24 4.08 -8.05
N MET A 62 21.52 5.18 -7.82
CA MET A 62 20.56 5.73 -8.78
C MET A 62 21.33 6.42 -9.92
N ILE A 63 21.19 5.92 -11.13
CA ILE A 63 21.85 6.47 -12.30
C ILE A 63 20.81 7.14 -13.21
N PRO A 64 20.81 8.49 -13.29
CA PRO A 64 19.92 9.21 -14.18
C PRO A 64 20.16 8.82 -15.65
N THR A 65 19.07 8.69 -16.39
CA THR A 65 19.09 8.46 -17.85
C THR A 65 18.21 9.50 -18.53
N GLN A 66 18.32 9.61 -19.84
CA GLN A 66 17.45 10.52 -20.60
C GLN A 66 16.06 9.94 -20.82
N GLN A 67 15.95 8.61 -20.83
CA GLN A 67 14.75 7.88 -21.19
C GLN A 67 14.76 6.49 -20.56
N LEU A 68 13.57 5.96 -20.25
CA LEU A 68 13.30 4.54 -20.04
C LEU A 68 12.37 4.07 -21.15
N SER A 69 12.70 2.95 -21.77
CA SER A 69 11.99 2.38 -22.91
C SER A 69 11.33 1.04 -22.55
N THR A 70 10.47 0.55 -23.42
CA THR A 70 9.80 -0.74 -23.31
C THR A 70 10.72 -1.87 -22.86
N GLY A 71 10.32 -2.56 -21.79
CA GLY A 71 11.05 -3.67 -21.17
C GLY A 71 12.07 -3.22 -20.12
N GLU A 72 12.36 -1.93 -19.99
CA GLU A 72 13.29 -1.42 -18.99
C GLU A 72 12.60 -1.25 -17.61
N VAL A 73 13.40 -1.46 -16.60
CA VAL A 73 13.04 -1.23 -15.18
C VAL A 73 13.86 -0.07 -14.66
N GLY A 74 13.21 0.88 -14.02
CA GLY A 74 13.88 2.06 -13.52
C GLY A 74 13.08 2.82 -12.49
N TYR A 75 13.45 4.07 -12.27
CA TYR A 75 12.79 4.95 -11.34
C TYR A 75 12.37 6.26 -12.00
N ILE A 76 11.35 6.86 -11.40
CA ILE A 76 10.85 8.20 -11.73
C ILE A 76 10.81 9.03 -10.46
N ILE A 77 11.30 10.27 -10.54
CA ILE A 77 11.15 11.29 -9.50
C ILE A 77 10.24 12.38 -10.05
N SER A 78 9.18 12.69 -9.32
CA SER A 78 8.15 13.64 -9.73
C SER A 78 7.77 14.61 -8.59
N GLY A 79 8.65 14.75 -7.58
CA GLY A 79 8.42 15.67 -6.46
C GLY A 79 7.21 15.36 -5.58
N ILE A 80 6.65 14.16 -5.66
CA ILE A 80 5.48 13.71 -4.90
C ILE A 80 5.87 13.61 -3.43
N LYS A 81 5.09 14.23 -2.55
CA LYS A 81 5.37 14.24 -1.10
C LYS A 81 4.40 13.39 -0.29
N ASN A 82 3.22 13.13 -0.83
CA ASN A 82 2.16 12.42 -0.13
C ASN A 82 2.10 10.97 -0.60
N ALA A 83 2.31 10.04 0.33
CA ALA A 83 2.28 8.60 0.09
C ALA A 83 0.96 8.11 -0.53
N LYS A 84 -0.15 8.75 -0.22
CA LYS A 84 -1.48 8.37 -0.73
C LYS A 84 -1.66 8.62 -2.23
N GLU A 85 -0.78 9.42 -2.83
CA GLU A 85 -0.82 9.75 -4.26
C GLU A 85 -0.12 8.71 -5.13
N VAL A 86 0.68 7.83 -4.53
CA VAL A 86 1.38 6.73 -5.24
C VAL A 86 0.89 5.39 -4.70
N LYS A 87 0.34 4.58 -5.58
CA LYS A 87 -0.08 3.22 -5.25
C LYS A 87 0.76 2.22 -6.03
N VAL A 88 1.33 1.25 -5.34
CA VAL A 88 1.93 0.07 -5.99
C VAL A 88 0.83 -0.65 -6.78
N GLY A 89 1.14 -1.01 -8.02
CA GLY A 89 0.20 -1.59 -8.96
C GLY A 89 -0.52 -0.60 -9.88
N ASP A 90 -0.34 0.71 -9.67
CA ASP A 90 -0.88 1.70 -10.59
C ASP A 90 -0.08 1.75 -11.91
N THR A 91 -0.72 2.25 -12.95
CA THR A 91 -0.13 2.42 -14.28
C THR A 91 0.17 3.89 -14.53
N ILE A 92 1.39 4.16 -14.98
CA ILE A 92 1.81 5.48 -15.43
C ILE A 92 1.62 5.56 -16.92
N THR A 93 1.00 6.65 -17.39
CA THR A 93 0.81 6.97 -18.80
C THR A 93 1.13 8.43 -19.07
N HIS A 94 1.22 8.86 -20.34
CA HIS A 94 1.35 10.28 -20.66
C HIS A 94 0.01 11.01 -20.48
N VAL A 95 0.09 12.32 -20.17
CA VAL A 95 -1.10 13.18 -20.08
C VAL A 95 -1.68 13.45 -21.46
N ASP A 96 -0.82 13.74 -22.43
CA ASP A 96 -1.23 14.16 -23.79
C ASP A 96 -1.68 12.97 -24.64
N GLU A 97 -1.13 11.78 -24.42
CA GLU A 97 -1.46 10.53 -25.11
C GLU A 97 -1.62 9.38 -24.12
N PRO A 98 -2.73 9.35 -23.39
CA PRO A 98 -2.97 8.33 -22.37
C PRO A 98 -3.25 6.96 -23.00
N CYS A 99 -2.82 5.92 -22.31
CA CYS A 99 -3.18 4.55 -22.68
C CYS A 99 -4.67 4.27 -22.41
N ASP A 100 -5.26 3.38 -23.18
CA ASP A 100 -6.70 3.04 -23.06
C ASP A 100 -7.03 2.23 -21.80
N LYS A 101 -6.06 1.46 -21.27
CA LYS A 101 -6.27 0.52 -20.16
C LYS A 101 -5.08 0.52 -19.22
N ALA A 102 -5.37 0.38 -17.93
CA ALA A 102 -4.33 0.07 -16.94
C ALA A 102 -3.73 -1.32 -17.20
N ILE A 103 -2.48 -1.51 -16.78
CA ILE A 103 -1.82 -2.82 -16.82
C ILE A 103 -2.57 -3.77 -15.88
N ALA A 104 -3.02 -4.90 -16.42
CA ALA A 104 -3.75 -5.90 -15.66
C ALA A 104 -2.83 -6.74 -14.77
N GLY A 105 -3.33 -7.23 -13.65
CA GLY A 105 -2.65 -8.20 -12.80
C GLY A 105 -2.35 -7.73 -11.38
N PHE A 106 -2.42 -6.44 -11.10
CA PHE A 106 -2.37 -5.96 -9.72
C PHE A 106 -3.78 -5.87 -9.15
N GLN A 107 -4.04 -6.68 -8.13
CA GLN A 107 -5.27 -6.61 -7.34
C GLN A 107 -4.93 -6.01 -5.98
N GLU A 108 -5.78 -5.13 -5.50
CA GLU A 108 -5.67 -4.62 -4.13
C GLU A 108 -5.88 -5.79 -3.16
N VAL A 109 -4.85 -6.12 -2.42
CA VAL A 109 -4.91 -7.21 -1.44
C VAL A 109 -5.58 -6.70 -0.18
N LYS A 110 -6.67 -7.35 0.21
CA LYS A 110 -7.42 -6.98 1.42
C LYS A 110 -6.76 -7.57 2.66
N PRO A 111 -6.61 -6.82 3.73
CA PRO A 111 -6.12 -7.35 4.99
C PRO A 111 -7.08 -8.40 5.56
N MET A 112 -6.51 -9.44 6.19
CA MET A 112 -7.24 -10.57 6.77
C MET A 112 -7.24 -10.54 8.30
N VAL A 113 -6.26 -9.87 8.89
CA VAL A 113 -6.05 -9.82 10.34
C VAL A 113 -5.90 -8.37 10.75
N PHE A 114 -6.55 -8.01 11.85
CA PHE A 114 -6.51 -6.65 12.40
C PHE A 114 -5.97 -6.66 13.82
N ALA A 115 -5.10 -5.70 14.13
CA ALA A 115 -4.62 -5.48 15.49
C ALA A 115 -4.47 -3.98 15.76
N GLY A 116 -4.64 -3.58 17.01
CA GLY A 116 -4.28 -2.25 17.46
C GLY A 116 -2.76 -2.16 17.63
N VAL A 117 -2.16 -1.08 17.16
CA VAL A 117 -0.74 -0.76 17.30
C VAL A 117 -0.62 0.56 18.04
N TYR A 118 0.00 0.54 19.20
CA TYR A 118 0.10 1.70 20.11
C TYR A 118 1.55 1.99 20.42
N PRO A 119 1.98 3.26 20.45
CA PRO A 119 3.33 3.58 20.89
C PRO A 119 3.47 3.31 22.39
N ILE A 120 4.64 2.90 22.84
CA ILE A 120 4.92 2.73 24.29
C ILE A 120 4.84 4.08 24.99
N ASP A 121 5.45 5.12 24.40
CA ASP A 121 5.31 6.50 24.88
C ASP A 121 4.18 7.20 24.11
N PRO A 122 3.14 7.69 24.77
CA PRO A 122 2.05 8.42 24.12
C PRO A 122 2.48 9.63 23.31
N SER A 123 3.62 10.25 23.64
CA SER A 123 4.19 11.38 22.87
C SER A 123 4.64 11.00 21.46
N ASP A 124 4.88 9.72 21.21
CA ASP A 124 5.31 9.19 19.92
C ASP A 124 4.17 8.88 18.94
N TYR A 125 2.94 9.25 19.27
CA TYR A 125 1.78 8.99 18.39
C TYR A 125 1.96 9.53 16.96
N GLU A 126 2.43 10.77 16.79
CA GLU A 126 2.66 11.37 15.47
C GLU A 126 3.89 10.75 14.76
N ASN A 127 4.89 10.34 15.51
CA ASN A 127 6.04 9.60 14.97
C ASN A 127 5.62 8.23 14.45
N LEU A 128 4.79 7.50 15.20
CA LEU A 128 4.21 6.23 14.78
C LEU A 128 3.37 6.38 13.51
N ARG A 129 2.53 7.42 13.45
CA ARG A 129 1.75 7.74 12.25
C ARG A 129 2.63 7.90 11.02
N THR A 130 3.66 8.74 11.14
CA THR A 130 4.59 9.01 10.05
C THR A 130 5.34 7.73 9.61
N SER A 131 5.70 6.88 10.57
CA SER A 131 6.36 5.60 10.32
C SER A 131 5.45 4.63 9.56
N LEU A 132 4.19 4.52 9.97
CA LEU A 132 3.18 3.71 9.26
C LEU A 132 2.90 4.24 7.85
N GLU A 133 2.83 5.55 7.66
CA GLU A 133 2.69 6.16 6.32
C GLU A 133 3.88 5.82 5.41
N LYS A 134 5.09 5.83 5.94
CA LYS A 134 6.30 5.43 5.19
C LYS A 134 6.34 3.94 4.89
N LEU A 135 5.94 3.08 5.83
CA LEU A 135 5.84 1.64 5.60
C LEU A 135 4.83 1.32 4.49
N GLN A 136 3.70 2.02 4.46
CA GLN A 136 2.65 1.82 3.47
C GLN A 136 3.11 2.11 2.02
N LEU A 137 4.17 2.90 1.83
CA LEU A 137 4.76 3.12 0.51
C LEU A 137 5.33 1.85 -0.13
N ASN A 138 5.94 0.99 0.69
CA ASN A 138 6.56 -0.26 0.25
C ASN A 138 5.64 -1.47 0.48
N ASP A 139 4.55 -1.28 1.21
CA ASP A 139 3.62 -2.33 1.60
C ASP A 139 2.18 -1.88 1.38
N ALA A 140 1.72 -2.04 0.14
CA ALA A 140 0.36 -1.67 -0.26
C ALA A 140 -0.73 -2.47 0.47
N SER A 141 -0.38 -3.57 1.13
CA SER A 141 -1.30 -4.42 1.89
C SER A 141 -1.51 -3.94 3.34
N LEU A 142 -0.60 -3.12 3.86
CA LEU A 142 -0.74 -2.51 5.17
C LEU A 142 -1.79 -1.40 5.12
N THR A 143 -2.84 -1.55 5.90
CA THR A 143 -3.84 -0.49 6.10
C THR A 143 -3.83 -0.06 7.55
N PHE A 144 -4.08 1.22 7.82
CA PHE A 144 -4.21 1.70 9.19
C PHE A 144 -5.20 2.86 9.30
N MET A 145 -5.84 2.95 10.44
CA MET A 145 -6.74 4.04 10.81
C MET A 145 -6.54 4.39 12.28
N PRO A 146 -6.78 5.66 12.68
CA PRO A 146 -6.69 6.06 14.08
C PRO A 146 -7.63 5.21 14.96
N GLU A 147 -7.14 4.79 16.10
CA GLU A 147 -7.89 4.08 17.12
C GLU A 147 -7.51 4.63 18.52
N SER A 148 -8.42 4.51 19.47
CA SER A 148 -8.14 4.84 20.86
C SER A 148 -8.54 3.69 21.77
N SER A 149 -7.73 3.43 22.76
CA SER A 149 -7.99 2.45 23.82
C SER A 149 -7.99 3.14 25.17
N VAL A 150 -8.92 2.76 26.04
CA VAL A 150 -8.98 3.29 27.41
C VAL A 150 -7.72 2.94 28.20
N ALA A 151 -7.11 1.78 27.90
CA ALA A 151 -5.92 1.31 28.61
C ALA A 151 -4.60 1.77 27.98
N LEU A 152 -4.55 1.90 26.63
CA LEU A 152 -3.31 2.14 25.87
C LEU A 152 -3.24 3.55 25.25
N GLY A 153 -4.31 4.35 25.37
CA GLY A 153 -4.38 5.68 24.80
C GLY A 153 -4.61 5.69 23.28
N PHE A 154 -3.98 6.63 22.59
CA PHE A 154 -4.11 6.78 21.13
C PHE A 154 -3.13 5.89 20.38
N GLY A 155 -3.61 5.26 19.32
CA GLY A 155 -2.85 4.38 18.46
C GLY A 155 -3.53 4.23 17.10
N PHE A 156 -3.22 3.14 16.43
CA PHE A 156 -3.76 2.84 15.11
C PHE A 156 -4.26 1.40 15.06
N ARG A 157 -5.44 1.23 14.47
CA ARG A 157 -5.90 -0.07 14.05
C ARG A 157 -5.29 -0.40 12.71
N CYS A 158 -4.42 -1.40 12.68
CA CYS A 158 -3.73 -1.84 11.50
C CYS A 158 -4.32 -3.13 10.94
N GLY A 159 -4.42 -3.20 9.62
CA GLY A 159 -4.81 -4.41 8.89
C GLY A 159 -3.61 -5.06 8.24
N PHE A 160 -3.49 -6.38 8.36
CA PHE A 160 -2.38 -7.20 7.92
C PHE A 160 -2.87 -8.38 7.10
N LEU A 161 -2.00 -8.94 6.23
CA LEU A 161 -2.29 -10.16 5.47
C LEU A 161 -2.40 -11.41 6.36
N GLY A 162 -1.73 -11.39 7.50
CA GLY A 162 -1.69 -12.49 8.46
C GLY A 162 -0.74 -12.18 9.61
N LEU A 163 -0.55 -13.14 10.52
CA LEU A 163 0.31 -12.98 11.70
C LEU A 163 1.76 -12.70 11.34
N LEU A 164 2.33 -13.41 10.38
CA LEU A 164 3.70 -13.20 9.93
C LEU A 164 3.89 -11.79 9.37
N HIS A 165 2.93 -11.27 8.61
CA HIS A 165 2.98 -9.90 8.11
C HIS A 165 2.96 -8.89 9.26
N MET A 166 2.15 -9.11 10.28
CA MET A 166 2.12 -8.28 11.49
C MET A 166 3.48 -8.25 12.20
N GLU A 167 4.10 -9.41 12.38
CA GLU A 167 5.43 -9.52 12.99
C GLU A 167 6.49 -8.79 12.16
N ILE A 168 6.46 -8.91 10.84
CA ILE A 168 7.38 -8.20 9.94
C ILE A 168 7.20 -6.68 10.06
N VAL A 169 5.97 -6.18 10.07
CA VAL A 169 5.69 -4.75 10.23
C VAL A 169 6.18 -4.24 11.59
N GLN A 170 5.97 -5.01 12.65
CA GLN A 170 6.46 -4.67 13.99
C GLN A 170 8.00 -4.59 14.05
N GLU A 171 8.70 -5.59 13.49
CA GLU A 171 10.15 -5.59 13.36
C GLU A 171 10.68 -4.41 12.52
N ARG A 172 9.97 -4.03 11.47
CA ARG A 172 10.33 -2.87 10.65
C ARG A 172 10.14 -1.56 11.39
N LEU A 173 9.06 -1.42 12.18
CA LEU A 173 8.85 -0.24 13.02
C LEU A 173 10.00 -0.05 14.01
N ASP A 174 10.44 -1.12 14.66
CA ASP A 174 11.57 -1.09 15.56
C ASP A 174 12.88 -0.77 14.81
N ARG A 175 13.26 -1.55 13.80
CA ARG A 175 14.58 -1.45 13.15
C ARG A 175 14.76 -0.24 12.25
N GLU A 176 13.73 0.12 11.47
CA GLU A 176 13.84 1.20 10.47
C GLU A 176 13.50 2.58 11.07
N PHE A 177 12.62 2.61 12.09
CA PHE A 177 12.11 3.86 12.66
C PHE A 177 12.41 4.04 14.13
N ASN A 178 13.08 3.07 14.78
CA ASN A 178 13.36 3.05 16.24
C ASN A 178 12.06 3.31 17.03
N MET A 179 10.98 2.63 16.63
CA MET A 179 9.64 2.81 17.16
C MET A 179 9.17 1.55 17.89
N ASP A 180 9.26 1.57 19.21
CA ASP A 180 8.73 0.51 20.07
C ASP A 180 7.21 0.61 20.19
N VAL A 181 6.51 -0.49 19.90
CA VAL A 181 5.06 -0.52 19.88
C VAL A 181 4.48 -1.68 20.68
N ILE A 182 3.29 -1.46 21.21
CA ILE A 182 2.44 -2.51 21.82
C ILE A 182 1.42 -2.91 20.76
N THR A 183 1.35 -4.20 20.44
CA THR A 183 0.31 -4.76 19.59
C THR A 183 -0.74 -5.49 20.41
N THR A 184 -2.01 -5.28 20.07
CA THR A 184 -3.11 -6.05 20.70
C THR A 184 -3.20 -7.44 20.09
N VAL A 185 -3.95 -8.33 20.73
CA VAL A 185 -4.25 -9.65 20.16
C VAL A 185 -4.95 -9.46 18.80
N PRO A 186 -4.43 -10.09 17.74
CA PRO A 186 -5.01 -9.97 16.43
C PRO A 186 -6.39 -10.60 16.35
N ASN A 187 -7.28 -9.97 15.58
CA ASN A 187 -8.61 -10.49 15.29
C ASN A 187 -8.95 -10.32 13.82
N VAL A 188 -10.04 -10.94 13.39
CA VAL A 188 -10.61 -10.79 12.04
C VAL A 188 -11.74 -9.76 12.05
N SER A 189 -12.12 -9.26 10.88
CA SER A 189 -13.35 -8.49 10.75
C SER A 189 -14.56 -9.42 10.67
N TYR A 190 -15.66 -8.98 11.25
CA TYR A 190 -16.93 -9.69 11.20
C TYR A 190 -17.94 -8.86 10.41
N MET A 191 -18.78 -9.54 9.64
CA MET A 191 -19.94 -8.92 9.01
C MET A 191 -21.18 -9.19 9.91
N VAL A 192 -21.76 -8.14 10.46
CA VAL A 192 -22.91 -8.23 11.36
C VAL A 192 -24.16 -7.81 10.60
N TYR A 193 -25.17 -8.66 10.57
CA TYR A 193 -26.47 -8.40 9.96
C TYR A 193 -27.49 -8.12 11.04
N ASP A 194 -28.23 -7.03 10.86
CA ASP A 194 -29.35 -6.73 11.73
C ASP A 194 -30.65 -7.39 11.23
N LYS A 195 -31.67 -7.38 12.08
CA LYS A 195 -33.00 -7.95 11.76
C LYS A 195 -33.73 -7.20 10.64
N HIS A 196 -33.19 -6.07 10.17
CA HIS A 196 -33.74 -5.29 9.04
C HIS A 196 -32.96 -5.57 7.74
N GLY A 197 -31.98 -6.47 7.75
CA GLY A 197 -31.17 -6.84 6.59
C GLY A 197 -30.03 -5.87 6.28
N ASN A 198 -29.71 -4.93 7.18
CA ASN A 198 -28.53 -4.09 7.00
C ASN A 198 -27.29 -4.84 7.44
N ALA A 199 -26.23 -4.77 6.62
CA ALA A 199 -24.93 -5.34 6.92
C ALA A 199 -23.95 -4.25 7.41
N LYS A 200 -23.22 -4.53 8.51
CA LYS A 200 -22.18 -3.66 9.06
C LYS A 200 -20.92 -4.46 9.31
N GLU A 201 -19.81 -4.01 8.76
CA GLU A 201 -18.50 -4.57 9.07
C GLU A 201 -18.03 -4.08 10.44
N VAL A 202 -17.62 -5.02 11.30
CA VAL A 202 -17.19 -4.77 12.68
C VAL A 202 -15.81 -5.36 12.89
N HIS A 203 -14.86 -4.51 13.21
CA HIS A 203 -13.45 -4.88 13.43
C HIS A 203 -13.08 -4.96 14.93
N ASN A 204 -13.96 -4.50 15.81
CA ASN A 204 -13.71 -4.44 17.24
C ASN A 204 -14.99 -4.86 18.00
N PRO A 205 -14.91 -5.67 19.06
CA PRO A 205 -16.05 -6.04 19.88
C PRO A 205 -16.88 -4.84 20.41
N SER A 206 -16.23 -3.70 20.67
CA SER A 206 -16.92 -2.47 21.08
C SER A 206 -17.82 -1.85 19.99
N GLY A 207 -17.62 -2.23 18.73
CA GLY A 207 -18.43 -1.79 17.60
C GLY A 207 -19.65 -2.67 17.32
N LEU A 208 -19.83 -3.77 18.08
CA LEU A 208 -21.00 -4.64 17.97
C LEU A 208 -22.27 -3.89 18.38
N PRO A 209 -23.37 -3.98 17.60
CA PRO A 209 -24.66 -3.49 18.04
C PRO A 209 -25.18 -4.31 19.22
N GLU A 210 -26.26 -3.83 19.84
CA GLU A 210 -26.94 -4.58 20.89
C GLU A 210 -27.34 -5.98 20.40
N GLN A 211 -27.09 -6.98 21.21
CA GLN A 211 -27.29 -8.40 20.86
C GLN A 211 -28.73 -8.71 20.42
N THR A 212 -29.70 -7.94 20.89
CA THR A 212 -31.11 -8.04 20.50
C THR A 212 -31.41 -7.60 19.07
N LEU A 213 -30.55 -6.79 18.46
CA LEU A 213 -30.69 -6.27 17.11
C LEU A 213 -29.97 -7.14 16.07
N ILE A 214 -29.08 -8.03 16.51
CA ILE A 214 -28.29 -8.90 15.63
C ILE A 214 -29.16 -10.07 15.17
N GLU A 215 -29.19 -10.32 13.85
CA GLU A 215 -29.78 -11.51 13.25
C GLU A 215 -28.76 -12.63 13.18
N HIS A 216 -27.60 -12.36 12.56
CA HIS A 216 -26.47 -13.27 12.47
C HIS A 216 -25.15 -12.52 12.26
N ILE A 217 -24.04 -13.23 12.47
CA ILE A 217 -22.68 -12.71 12.30
C ILE A 217 -21.94 -13.68 11.37
N GLU A 218 -21.27 -13.12 10.36
CA GLU A 218 -20.40 -13.87 9.45
C GLU A 218 -18.94 -13.53 9.72
N GLU A 219 -18.08 -14.52 9.65
CA GLU A 219 -16.62 -14.37 9.70
C GLU A 219 -16.00 -14.77 8.36
N PRO A 220 -14.83 -14.20 7.98
CA PRO A 220 -14.18 -14.53 6.73
C PRO A 220 -13.58 -15.94 6.80
N TYR A 221 -13.83 -16.74 5.75
CA TYR A 221 -13.18 -18.02 5.52
C TYR A 221 -12.21 -17.93 4.36
N ILE A 222 -11.11 -18.67 4.44
CA ILE A 222 -10.14 -18.79 3.35
C ILE A 222 -10.22 -20.18 2.72
N ARG A 223 -9.93 -20.26 1.43
CA ARG A 223 -9.64 -21.50 0.75
C ARG A 223 -8.12 -21.62 0.56
N ALA A 224 -7.48 -22.56 1.24
CA ALA A 224 -6.05 -22.80 1.10
C ALA A 224 -5.82 -24.01 0.19
N THR A 225 -4.89 -23.87 -0.77
CA THR A 225 -4.36 -24.99 -1.56
C THR A 225 -2.92 -25.22 -1.11
N ILE A 226 -2.65 -26.42 -0.57
CA ILE A 226 -1.32 -26.79 -0.08
C ILE A 226 -0.74 -27.81 -1.04
N ILE A 227 0.38 -27.48 -1.66
CA ILE A 227 1.15 -28.39 -2.50
C ILE A 227 2.40 -28.79 -1.72
N THR A 228 2.52 -30.06 -1.40
CA THR A 228 3.67 -30.61 -0.68
C THR A 228 4.25 -31.82 -1.41
N ARG A 229 5.49 -32.14 -1.11
CA ARG A 229 6.15 -33.34 -1.64
C ARG A 229 5.59 -34.56 -0.90
N SER A 230 5.23 -35.61 -1.62
CA SER A 230 4.96 -36.91 -1.01
C SER A 230 6.26 -37.48 -0.47
N GLU A 231 6.29 -37.92 0.78
CA GLU A 231 7.39 -38.69 1.36
C GLU A 231 7.46 -40.09 0.72
#